data_d631be35e4a8e33df848dd7637c82cc6
#
_entry.id   d631be35e4a8e33df848dd7637c82cc6
#
_cell.length_a   1.000
_cell.length_b   1.000
_cell.length_c   1.000
_cell.angle_alpha   90.00
_cell.angle_beta   90.00
_cell.angle_gamma   90.00
#
_symmetry.space_group_name_H-M   'P 1'
#
loop_
_entity.id
_entity.type
_entity.pdbx_description
1 polymer ?
#
loop_
_entity_poly.entity_id
_entity_poly.type
_entity_poly.pdbx_seq_one_letter_code
_entity_poly.pdbx_strand_id
1 'polypeptide(L)'
;MKNYINTDKLIKLYDDLVQFALDDIVARIVQNEAITGAAEFRIWKLQQLGIHLEKIKDYIKKMTKFSDEEIENIFKTAGITLYKPVTNLFIEQKTNFPLNIEASQYFRDVFSYYLSSTKGTVQNLTRTTAISSQNLLINKLDQVHFRVVSGIQNYSQAISEAIDEIGKSSLKVVYPSGHQDSVDVAVRRAVVTGVNKCFSDLNLIRAKQNGYNHVLVSSHLGARHIDNPSPEYLSHDIWQGKVYKVDWDTVPFVKI
;
A
#
# COMPACT_ATOMS: atom_id res chain seq x y z
N MET A 1 16.82 12.69 6.67
CA MET A 1 15.87 13.20 5.64
C MET A 1 14.53 13.44 6.32
N LYS A 2 14.02 14.69 6.36
CA LYS A 2 12.67 14.94 6.87
C LYS A 2 11.68 14.18 5.96
N ASN A 3 10.82 13.36 6.55
CA ASN A 3 9.76 12.68 5.82
C ASN A 3 8.76 13.74 5.30
N TYR A 4 8.92 14.17 4.05
CA TYR A 4 8.04 15.16 3.41
C TYR A 4 6.67 14.57 3.04
N ILE A 5 6.52 13.24 3.12
CA ILE A 5 5.30 12.52 2.79
C ILE A 5 4.73 11.98 4.09
N ASN A 6 3.72 12.68 4.63
CA ASN A 6 3.03 12.23 5.83
C ASN A 6 1.88 11.30 5.44
N THR A 7 1.93 10.05 5.88
CA THR A 7 0.92 9.01 5.62
C THR A 7 0.17 8.59 6.88
N ASP A 8 0.36 9.25 8.02
CA ASP A 8 -0.11 8.79 9.33
C ASP A 8 -1.64 8.64 9.39
N LYS A 9 -2.38 9.59 8.81
CA LYS A 9 -3.85 9.51 8.76
C LYS A 9 -4.34 8.33 7.92
N LEU A 10 -3.65 8.09 6.80
CA LEU A 10 -3.99 6.97 5.93
C LEU A 10 -3.66 5.63 6.61
N ILE A 11 -2.51 5.53 7.27
CA ILE A 11 -2.12 4.36 8.07
C ILE A 11 -3.19 4.06 9.11
N LYS A 12 -3.57 5.06 9.91
CA LYS A 12 -4.60 4.90 10.93
C LYS A 12 -5.91 4.37 10.36
N LEU A 13 -6.34 4.87 9.20
CA LEU A 13 -7.56 4.41 8.54
C LEU A 13 -7.50 2.92 8.18
N TYR A 14 -6.33 2.43 7.80
CA TYR A 14 -6.12 1.01 7.47
C TYR A 14 -5.94 0.13 8.70
N ASP A 15 -5.33 0.65 9.77
CA ASP A 15 -5.29 -0.03 11.07
C ASP A 15 -6.70 -0.21 11.62
N ASP A 16 -7.55 0.81 11.53
CA ASP A 16 -8.97 0.76 11.93
C ASP A 16 -9.75 -0.29 11.09
N LEU A 17 -9.46 -0.43 9.78
CA LEU A 17 -10.05 -1.49 8.95
C LEU A 17 -9.63 -2.88 9.42
N VAL A 18 -8.33 -3.07 9.69
CA VAL A 18 -7.79 -4.35 10.18
C VAL A 18 -8.44 -4.70 11.51
N GLN A 19 -8.50 -3.76 12.45
CA GLN A 19 -9.11 -3.98 13.76
C GLN A 19 -10.59 -4.32 13.63
N PHE A 20 -11.34 -3.55 12.82
CA PHE A 20 -12.75 -3.83 12.55
C PHE A 20 -12.98 -5.25 12.00
N ALA A 21 -12.11 -5.70 11.08
CA ALA A 21 -12.21 -7.04 10.51
C ALA A 21 -11.93 -8.13 11.56
N LEU A 22 -10.91 -7.94 12.40
CA LEU A 22 -10.58 -8.89 13.48
C LEU A 22 -11.69 -8.95 14.53
N ASP A 23 -12.26 -7.83 14.92
CA ASP A 23 -13.37 -7.74 15.88
C ASP A 23 -14.62 -8.46 15.35
N ASP A 24 -14.95 -8.30 14.05
CA ASP A 24 -16.07 -9.03 13.46
C ASP A 24 -15.81 -10.53 13.35
N ILE A 25 -14.55 -10.95 13.07
CA ILE A 25 -14.17 -12.37 13.11
C ILE A 25 -14.41 -12.96 14.52
N VAL A 26 -13.96 -12.28 15.56
CA VAL A 26 -14.19 -12.69 16.95
C VAL A 26 -15.70 -12.80 17.24
N ALA A 27 -16.48 -11.78 16.83
CA ALA A 27 -17.92 -11.78 17.01
C ALA A 27 -18.60 -12.97 16.30
N ARG A 28 -18.10 -13.40 15.13
CA ARG A 28 -18.63 -14.59 14.42
C ARG A 28 -18.26 -15.89 15.14
N ILE A 29 -17.05 -15.98 15.68
CA ILE A 29 -16.58 -17.16 16.40
C ILE A 29 -17.34 -17.34 17.70
N VAL A 30 -17.59 -16.28 18.45
CA VAL A 30 -18.36 -16.32 19.71
C VAL A 30 -19.82 -16.73 19.49
N GLN A 31 -20.39 -16.40 18.31
CA GLN A 31 -21.74 -16.82 17.94
C GLN A 31 -21.83 -18.28 17.46
N ASN A 32 -20.71 -18.99 17.37
CA ASN A 32 -20.71 -20.39 17.00
C ASN A 32 -21.47 -21.18 18.09
N GLU A 33 -22.53 -21.84 17.73
CA GLU A 33 -23.18 -22.81 18.57
C GLU A 33 -22.43 -24.15 18.46
N ALA A 34 -22.52 -25.02 19.44
CA ALA A 34 -21.85 -26.33 19.45
C ALA A 34 -22.43 -27.26 18.39
N ILE A 35 -22.33 -26.88 17.12
CA ILE A 35 -22.88 -27.64 15.98
C ILE A 35 -21.95 -28.82 15.71
N THR A 36 -22.42 -30.04 15.90
CA THR A 36 -21.65 -31.27 15.67
C THR A 36 -21.91 -31.88 14.29
N GLY A 37 -23.06 -31.59 13.67
CA GLY A 37 -23.39 -32.04 12.34
C GLY A 37 -22.62 -31.34 11.24
N ALA A 38 -21.88 -32.08 10.40
CA ALA A 38 -21.03 -31.50 9.36
C ALA A 38 -21.83 -30.67 8.32
N ALA A 39 -23.04 -31.09 7.96
CA ALA A 39 -23.87 -30.36 7.01
C ALA A 39 -24.42 -29.06 7.63
N GLU A 40 -24.91 -29.12 8.86
CA GLU A 40 -25.41 -27.97 9.61
C GLU A 40 -24.28 -26.93 9.83
N PHE A 41 -23.10 -27.39 10.21
CA PHE A 41 -21.92 -26.52 10.35
C PHE A 41 -21.58 -25.83 9.05
N ARG A 42 -21.61 -26.51 7.91
CA ARG A 42 -21.33 -25.90 6.61
C ARG A 42 -22.30 -24.78 6.26
N ILE A 43 -23.61 -25.03 6.49
CA ILE A 43 -24.66 -24.03 6.23
C ILE A 43 -24.46 -22.83 7.15
N TRP A 44 -24.28 -23.05 8.45
CA TRP A 44 -24.03 -21.99 9.43
C TRP A 44 -22.76 -21.20 9.09
N LYS A 45 -21.65 -21.86 8.75
CA LYS A 45 -20.40 -21.21 8.34
C LYS A 45 -20.60 -20.29 7.13
N LEU A 46 -21.33 -20.74 6.11
CA LEU A 46 -21.63 -19.92 4.93
C LEU A 46 -22.46 -18.68 5.30
N GLN A 47 -23.39 -18.78 6.23
CA GLN A 47 -24.15 -17.63 6.75
C GLN A 47 -23.22 -16.64 7.45
N GLN A 48 -22.32 -17.11 8.34
CA GLN A 48 -21.37 -16.23 9.04
C GLN A 48 -20.41 -15.53 8.06
N LEU A 49 -19.95 -16.25 7.04
CA LEU A 49 -19.12 -15.64 5.96
C LEU A 49 -19.87 -14.55 5.20
N GLY A 50 -21.14 -14.77 4.87
CA GLY A 50 -21.98 -13.77 4.21
C GLY A 50 -22.11 -12.49 5.04
N ILE A 51 -22.41 -12.63 6.34
CA ILE A 51 -22.53 -11.49 7.25
C ILE A 51 -21.19 -10.74 7.38
N HIS A 52 -20.09 -11.47 7.55
CA HIS A 52 -18.76 -10.87 7.62
C HIS A 52 -18.42 -10.06 6.36
N LEU A 53 -18.62 -10.66 5.17
CA LEU A 53 -18.34 -10.01 3.90
C LEU A 53 -19.16 -8.74 3.68
N GLU A 54 -20.44 -8.73 4.00
CA GLU A 54 -21.27 -7.53 3.88
C GLU A 54 -20.80 -6.41 4.80
N LYS A 55 -20.46 -6.73 6.06
CA LYS A 55 -19.92 -5.74 6.99
C LYS A 55 -18.58 -5.15 6.52
N ILE A 56 -17.64 -5.99 6.08
CA ILE A 56 -16.36 -5.53 5.55
C ILE A 56 -16.55 -4.66 4.31
N LYS A 57 -17.43 -5.06 3.40
CA LYS A 57 -17.76 -4.31 2.19
C LYS A 57 -18.36 -2.93 2.49
N ASP A 58 -19.27 -2.86 3.46
CA ASP A 58 -19.86 -1.59 3.89
C ASP A 58 -18.82 -0.67 4.55
N TYR A 59 -17.92 -1.24 5.36
CA TYR A 59 -16.81 -0.48 5.96
C TYR A 59 -15.89 0.06 4.87
N ILE A 60 -15.44 -0.78 3.94
CA ILE A 60 -14.59 -0.40 2.81
C ILE A 60 -15.25 0.70 1.98
N LYS A 61 -16.53 0.60 1.67
CA LYS A 61 -17.26 1.62 0.91
C LYS A 61 -17.22 2.99 1.59
N LYS A 62 -17.35 3.03 2.91
CA LYS A 62 -17.28 4.27 3.68
C LYS A 62 -15.86 4.84 3.70
N MET A 63 -14.84 4.00 3.93
CA MET A 63 -13.46 4.44 4.06
C MET A 63 -12.81 4.85 2.74
N THR A 64 -13.24 4.28 1.59
CA THR A 64 -12.59 4.52 0.29
C THR A 64 -12.59 6.00 -0.06
N LYS A 65 -13.68 6.72 0.19
CA LYS A 65 -13.74 8.16 -0.05
C LYS A 65 -12.69 8.93 0.74
N PHE A 66 -12.55 8.66 2.03
CA PHE A 66 -11.56 9.30 2.90
C PHE A 66 -10.13 8.93 2.49
N SER A 67 -9.89 7.68 2.13
CA SER A 67 -8.61 7.21 1.62
C SER A 67 -8.21 7.95 0.34
N ASP A 68 -9.11 8.07 -0.61
CA ASP A 68 -8.86 8.75 -1.88
C ASP A 68 -8.60 10.25 -1.72
N GLU A 69 -9.34 10.92 -0.82
CA GLU A 69 -9.14 12.33 -0.46
C GLU A 69 -7.76 12.53 0.22
N GLU A 70 -7.38 11.65 1.14
CA GLU A 70 -6.10 11.77 1.85
C GLU A 70 -4.91 11.49 0.90
N ILE A 71 -5.00 10.51 0.01
CA ILE A 71 -3.98 10.27 -1.02
C ILE A 71 -3.81 11.52 -1.89
N GLU A 72 -4.90 12.15 -2.32
CA GLU A 72 -4.86 13.38 -3.11
C GLU A 72 -4.20 14.54 -2.34
N ASN A 73 -4.51 14.70 -1.05
CA ASN A 73 -3.88 15.70 -0.18
C ASN A 73 -2.37 15.44 -0.02
N ILE A 74 -1.96 14.18 0.12
CA ILE A 74 -0.54 13.80 0.18
C ILE A 74 0.18 14.19 -1.10
N PHE A 75 -0.39 13.90 -2.28
CA PHE A 75 0.17 14.27 -3.56
C PHE A 75 0.29 15.79 -3.74
N LYS A 76 -0.76 16.55 -3.38
CA LYS A 76 -0.74 18.02 -3.43
C LYS A 76 0.33 18.61 -2.50
N THR A 77 0.40 18.13 -1.26
CA THR A 77 1.38 18.60 -0.27
C THR A 77 2.81 18.27 -0.70
N ALA A 78 3.03 17.06 -1.21
CA ALA A 78 4.33 16.67 -1.75
C ALA A 78 4.72 17.54 -2.97
N GLY A 79 3.77 17.91 -3.83
CA GLY A 79 4.00 18.83 -4.93
C GLY A 79 4.53 20.19 -4.47
N ILE A 80 3.95 20.75 -3.43
CA ILE A 80 4.42 22.01 -2.85
C ILE A 80 5.83 21.87 -2.28
N THR A 81 6.13 20.76 -1.62
CA THR A 81 7.39 20.59 -0.88
C THR A 81 8.54 20.12 -1.78
N LEU A 82 8.28 19.24 -2.73
CA LEU A 82 9.30 18.61 -3.57
C LEU A 82 9.53 19.37 -4.89
N TYR A 83 8.49 19.97 -5.44
CA TYR A 83 8.54 20.62 -6.75
C TYR A 83 8.91 22.10 -6.69
N LYS A 84 8.35 22.87 -5.74
CA LYS A 84 8.61 24.32 -5.60
C LYS A 84 10.09 24.67 -5.41
N PRO A 85 10.86 24.00 -4.53
CA PRO A 85 12.27 24.37 -4.35
C PRO A 85 13.08 24.21 -5.63
N VAL A 86 12.84 23.14 -6.39
CA VAL A 86 13.52 22.90 -7.67
C VAL A 86 13.09 23.93 -8.71
N THR A 87 11.81 24.36 -8.69
CA THR A 87 11.31 25.42 -9.57
C THR A 87 12.04 26.75 -9.32
N ASN A 88 12.28 27.12 -8.08
CA ASN A 88 12.97 28.36 -7.74
C ASN A 88 14.41 28.38 -8.30
N LEU A 89 15.13 27.25 -8.25
CA LEU A 89 16.46 27.15 -8.87
C LEU A 89 16.42 27.39 -10.40
N PHE A 90 15.38 26.92 -11.08
CA PHE A 90 15.21 27.17 -12.52
C PHE A 90 14.84 28.62 -12.83
N ILE A 91 14.07 29.29 -11.97
CA ILE A 91 13.72 30.71 -12.13
C ILE A 91 14.98 31.57 -12.01
N GLU A 92 15.81 31.32 -11.01
CA GLU A 92 17.09 32.05 -10.82
C GLU A 92 17.98 31.94 -12.04
N GLN A 93 17.88 30.84 -12.81
CA GLN A 93 18.62 30.61 -14.05
C GLN A 93 17.91 31.15 -15.31
N LYS A 94 16.85 31.98 -15.17
CA LYS A 94 16.10 32.60 -16.28
C LYS A 94 15.50 31.58 -17.29
N THR A 95 15.07 30.40 -16.82
CA THR A 95 14.42 29.40 -17.67
C THR A 95 12.94 29.69 -17.80
N ASN A 96 12.36 29.55 -19.01
CA ASN A 96 10.93 29.76 -19.31
C ASN A 96 10.05 28.62 -18.79
N PHE A 97 10.14 28.29 -17.50
CA PHE A 97 9.43 27.16 -16.94
C PHE A 97 8.11 27.59 -16.26
N PRO A 98 6.99 26.90 -16.48
CA PRO A 98 5.74 27.22 -15.79
C PRO A 98 5.92 27.02 -14.28
N LEU A 99 5.70 28.09 -13.54
CA LEU A 99 5.82 28.19 -12.07
C LEU A 99 4.79 27.33 -11.32
N ASN A 100 3.75 26.90 -12.01
CA ASN A 100 2.63 26.16 -11.43
C ASN A 100 2.42 24.84 -12.16
N ILE A 101 2.45 23.73 -11.42
CA ILE A 101 2.10 22.39 -11.92
C ILE A 101 0.75 22.40 -12.68
N GLU A 102 -0.19 23.19 -12.19
CA GLU A 102 -1.54 23.30 -12.76
C GLU A 102 -1.56 24.09 -14.09
N ALA A 103 -0.52 24.83 -14.42
CA ALA A 103 -0.46 25.66 -15.64
C ALA A 103 -0.15 24.85 -16.91
N SER A 104 0.52 23.70 -16.80
CA SER A 104 0.86 22.85 -17.93
C SER A 104 -0.05 21.64 -18.04
N GLN A 105 -0.68 21.41 -19.22
CA GLN A 105 -1.52 20.24 -19.46
C GLN A 105 -0.74 18.94 -19.25
N TYR A 106 0.50 18.92 -19.72
CA TYR A 106 1.36 17.74 -19.59
C TYR A 106 1.63 17.37 -18.12
N PHE A 107 1.90 18.35 -17.25
CA PHE A 107 2.09 18.11 -15.82
C PHE A 107 0.80 17.60 -15.16
N ARG A 108 -0.36 18.15 -15.57
CA ARG A 108 -1.64 17.65 -15.07
C ARG A 108 -1.87 16.20 -15.44
N ASP A 109 -1.53 15.82 -16.65
CA ASP A 109 -1.71 14.45 -17.14
C ASP A 109 -0.83 13.47 -16.38
N VAL A 110 0.46 13.77 -16.18
CA VAL A 110 1.38 12.94 -15.40
C VAL A 110 0.93 12.84 -13.94
N PHE A 111 0.58 13.97 -13.33
CA PHE A 111 0.09 14.01 -11.96
C PHE A 111 -1.19 13.16 -11.79
N SER A 112 -2.16 13.32 -12.67
CA SER A 112 -3.41 12.57 -12.67
C SER A 112 -3.20 11.07 -12.88
N TYR A 113 -2.26 10.69 -13.76
CA TYR A 113 -1.90 9.30 -13.98
C TYR A 113 -1.36 8.65 -12.70
N TYR A 114 -0.36 9.27 -12.05
CA TYR A 114 0.23 8.70 -10.83
C TYR A 114 -0.73 8.72 -9.65
N LEU A 115 -1.54 9.77 -9.51
CA LEU A 115 -2.58 9.84 -8.50
C LEU A 115 -3.60 8.71 -8.67
N SER A 116 -4.12 8.52 -9.87
CA SER A 116 -5.08 7.46 -10.20
C SER A 116 -4.48 6.06 -10.00
N SER A 117 -3.25 5.85 -10.48
CA SER A 117 -2.53 4.58 -10.31
C SER A 117 -2.28 4.25 -8.84
N THR A 118 -1.94 5.25 -8.02
CA THR A 118 -1.72 5.06 -6.57
C THR A 118 -3.03 4.74 -5.86
N LYS A 119 -4.11 5.47 -6.15
CA LYS A 119 -5.46 5.16 -5.63
C LYS A 119 -5.87 3.72 -6.00
N GLY A 120 -5.68 3.31 -7.24
CA GLY A 120 -5.95 1.94 -7.69
C GLY A 120 -5.14 0.88 -6.96
N THR A 121 -3.85 1.14 -6.72
CA THR A 121 -2.98 0.23 -5.94
C THR A 121 -3.49 0.09 -4.50
N VAL A 122 -3.83 1.19 -3.84
CA VAL A 122 -4.35 1.20 -2.47
C VAL A 122 -5.71 0.50 -2.39
N GLN A 123 -6.60 0.68 -3.36
CA GLN A 123 -7.87 -0.05 -3.45
C GLN A 123 -7.66 -1.57 -3.63
N ASN A 124 -6.65 -1.98 -4.40
CA ASN A 124 -6.30 -3.40 -4.51
C ASN A 124 -5.79 -3.98 -3.18
N LEU A 125 -4.99 -3.24 -2.41
CA LEU A 125 -4.59 -3.63 -1.06
C LEU A 125 -5.80 -3.79 -0.14
N THR A 126 -6.78 -2.90 -0.23
CA THR A 126 -8.05 -2.99 0.52
C THR A 126 -8.81 -4.28 0.20
N ARG A 127 -8.91 -4.65 -1.08
CA ARG A 127 -9.54 -5.93 -1.50
C ARG A 127 -8.77 -7.13 -0.99
N THR A 128 -7.43 -7.09 -1.06
CA THR A 128 -6.57 -8.16 -0.53
C THR A 128 -6.78 -8.33 0.97
N THR A 129 -6.90 -7.24 1.72
CA THR A 129 -7.18 -7.24 3.16
C THR A 129 -8.53 -7.90 3.45
N ALA A 130 -9.58 -7.59 2.69
CA ALA A 130 -10.89 -8.22 2.81
C ALA A 130 -10.83 -9.74 2.57
N ILE A 131 -10.11 -10.18 1.53
CA ILE A 131 -9.92 -11.61 1.23
C ILE A 131 -9.14 -12.30 2.35
N SER A 132 -8.09 -11.66 2.87
CA SER A 132 -7.29 -12.20 3.97
C SER A 132 -8.13 -12.36 5.25
N SER A 133 -9.01 -11.40 5.56
CA SER A 133 -9.92 -11.50 6.71
C SER A 133 -10.93 -12.64 6.55
N GLN A 134 -11.48 -12.81 5.35
CA GLN A 134 -12.37 -13.91 5.03
C GLN A 134 -11.69 -15.28 5.21
N ASN A 135 -10.48 -15.44 4.70
CA ASN A 135 -9.71 -16.67 4.84
C ASN A 135 -9.36 -16.95 6.31
N LEU A 136 -9.05 -15.93 7.10
CA LEU A 136 -8.82 -16.07 8.52
C LEU A 136 -10.08 -16.57 9.24
N LEU A 137 -11.25 -16.00 8.95
CA LEU A 137 -12.52 -16.45 9.51
C LEU A 137 -12.81 -17.92 9.16
N ILE A 138 -12.68 -18.30 7.89
CA ILE A 138 -12.87 -19.70 7.44
C ILE A 138 -11.99 -20.64 8.25
N ASN A 139 -10.69 -20.33 8.30
CA ASN A 139 -9.69 -21.17 8.97
C ASN A 139 -10.01 -21.31 10.48
N LYS A 140 -10.39 -20.23 11.15
CA LYS A 140 -10.70 -20.26 12.58
C LYS A 140 -11.98 -21.02 12.89
N LEU A 141 -13.03 -20.85 12.09
CA LEU A 141 -14.27 -21.63 12.24
C LEU A 141 -14.04 -23.13 12.04
N ASP A 142 -13.27 -23.50 11.01
CA ASP A 142 -12.92 -24.89 10.74
C ASP A 142 -12.05 -25.50 11.85
N GLN A 143 -11.10 -24.75 12.40
CA GLN A 143 -10.28 -25.18 13.53
C GLN A 143 -11.11 -25.41 14.79
N VAL A 144 -11.99 -24.48 15.16
CA VAL A 144 -12.89 -24.63 16.33
C VAL A 144 -13.77 -25.87 16.15
N HIS A 145 -14.43 -26.00 15.00
CA HIS A 145 -15.28 -27.15 14.72
C HIS A 145 -14.52 -28.48 14.80
N PHE A 146 -13.35 -28.55 14.16
CA PHE A 146 -12.52 -29.77 14.19
C PHE A 146 -12.11 -30.16 15.61
N ARG A 147 -11.65 -29.21 16.44
CA ARG A 147 -11.21 -29.47 17.83
C ARG A 147 -12.36 -30.01 18.69
N VAL A 148 -13.57 -29.48 18.49
CA VAL A 148 -14.77 -29.91 19.22
C VAL A 148 -15.24 -31.30 18.77
N VAL A 149 -15.39 -31.52 17.46
CA VAL A 149 -15.91 -32.79 16.91
C VAL A 149 -14.94 -33.93 17.12
N SER A 150 -13.64 -33.69 17.09
CA SER A 150 -12.60 -34.71 17.39
C SER A 150 -12.43 -34.99 18.89
N GLY A 151 -13.12 -34.27 19.77
CA GLY A 151 -12.98 -34.41 21.22
C GLY A 151 -11.67 -33.95 21.82
N ILE A 152 -10.83 -33.23 21.04
CA ILE A 152 -9.55 -32.66 21.51
C ILE A 152 -9.80 -31.60 22.58
N GLN A 153 -10.83 -30.78 22.40
CA GLN A 153 -11.18 -29.70 23.32
C GLN A 153 -12.70 -29.61 23.49
N ASN A 154 -13.13 -29.11 24.65
CA ASN A 154 -14.50 -28.69 24.78
C ASN A 154 -14.73 -27.37 24.03
N TYR A 155 -15.99 -27.04 23.78
CA TYR A 155 -16.40 -25.91 23.00
C TYR A 155 -15.83 -24.55 23.52
N SER A 156 -15.92 -24.30 24.84
CA SER A 156 -15.43 -23.05 25.42
C SER A 156 -13.91 -22.91 25.31
N GLN A 157 -13.17 -24.00 25.47
CA GLN A 157 -11.71 -23.99 25.29
C GLN A 157 -11.33 -23.71 23.83
N ALA A 158 -11.97 -24.35 22.87
CA ALA A 158 -11.70 -24.16 21.45
C ALA A 158 -11.95 -22.70 21.00
N ILE A 159 -13.05 -22.08 21.48
CA ILE A 159 -13.34 -20.66 21.21
C ILE A 159 -12.31 -19.74 21.86
N SER A 160 -12.02 -19.93 23.16
CA SER A 160 -11.06 -19.08 23.89
C SER A 160 -9.69 -19.09 23.21
N GLU A 161 -9.22 -20.24 22.80
CA GLU A 161 -7.94 -20.38 22.09
C GLU A 161 -7.98 -19.71 20.71
N ALA A 162 -9.06 -19.87 19.96
CA ALA A 162 -9.22 -19.19 18.67
C ALA A 162 -9.21 -17.66 18.81
N ILE A 163 -9.83 -17.09 19.86
CA ILE A 163 -9.82 -15.67 20.16
C ILE A 163 -8.41 -15.21 20.51
N ASP A 164 -7.69 -15.94 21.37
CA ASP A 164 -6.32 -15.64 21.75
C ASP A 164 -5.36 -15.66 20.54
N GLU A 165 -5.55 -16.61 19.63
CA GLU A 165 -4.78 -16.69 18.39
C GLU A 165 -5.08 -15.51 17.45
N ILE A 166 -6.34 -15.07 17.38
CA ILE A 166 -6.73 -13.88 16.59
C ILE A 166 -6.10 -12.61 17.18
N GLY A 167 -6.14 -12.46 18.51
CA GLY A 167 -5.51 -11.32 19.19
C GLY A 167 -3.99 -11.20 18.95
N LYS A 168 -3.34 -12.31 18.61
CA LYS A 168 -1.90 -12.36 18.24
C LYS A 168 -1.66 -12.28 16.73
N SER A 169 -2.72 -12.38 15.92
CA SER A 169 -2.62 -12.37 14.47
C SER A 169 -2.75 -10.94 13.92
N SER A 170 -2.14 -10.70 12.77
CA SER A 170 -2.38 -9.50 11.97
C SER A 170 -2.79 -9.92 10.57
N LEU A 171 -3.67 -9.14 9.95
CA LEU A 171 -3.95 -9.32 8.53
C LEU A 171 -2.73 -8.87 7.73
N LYS A 172 -2.32 -9.69 6.77
CA LYS A 172 -1.14 -9.44 5.95
C LYS A 172 -1.52 -9.37 4.48
N VAL A 173 -0.79 -8.53 3.76
CA VAL A 173 -0.77 -8.51 2.30
C VAL A 173 0.28 -9.50 1.85
N VAL A 174 -0.13 -10.51 1.07
CA VAL A 174 0.78 -11.51 0.50
C VAL A 174 1.02 -11.16 -0.97
N TYR A 175 2.28 -10.97 -1.32
CA TYR A 175 2.69 -10.66 -2.69
C TYR A 175 2.94 -11.95 -3.49
N PRO A 176 2.89 -11.90 -4.84
CA PRO A 176 3.17 -13.06 -5.69
C PRO A 176 4.55 -13.67 -5.46
N SER A 177 5.52 -12.89 -4.98
CA SER A 177 6.86 -13.35 -4.59
C SER A 177 6.90 -14.15 -3.28
N GLY A 178 5.77 -14.30 -2.57
CA GLY A 178 5.70 -14.89 -1.24
C GLY A 178 6.05 -13.94 -0.11
N HIS A 179 6.53 -12.73 -0.40
CA HIS A 179 6.76 -11.69 0.60
C HIS A 179 5.44 -11.27 1.27
N GLN A 180 5.51 -10.94 2.55
CA GLN A 180 4.35 -10.51 3.33
C GLN A 180 4.65 -9.20 4.06
N ASP A 181 3.74 -8.23 3.94
CA ASP A 181 3.74 -7.00 4.72
C ASP A 181 2.49 -6.91 5.60
N SER A 182 2.58 -6.17 6.69
CA SER A 182 1.38 -5.66 7.34
C SER A 182 0.66 -4.66 6.43
N VAL A 183 -0.64 -4.49 6.61
CA VAL A 183 -1.47 -3.65 5.72
C VAL A 183 -1.00 -2.19 5.72
N ASP A 184 -0.65 -1.65 6.90
CA ASP A 184 -0.12 -0.29 7.08
C ASP A 184 1.18 -0.07 6.31
N VAL A 185 2.13 -1.02 6.38
CA VAL A 185 3.40 -0.98 5.64
C VAL A 185 3.15 -1.03 4.13
N ALA A 186 2.26 -1.91 3.66
CA ALA A 186 1.93 -2.02 2.26
C ALA A 186 1.31 -0.74 1.70
N VAL A 187 0.35 -0.14 2.43
CA VAL A 187 -0.31 1.12 2.05
C VAL A 187 0.68 2.29 2.02
N ARG A 188 1.48 2.43 3.08
CA ARG A 188 2.54 3.45 3.14
C ARG A 188 3.49 3.33 1.96
N ARG A 189 3.96 2.12 1.66
CA ARG A 189 4.86 1.86 0.53
C ARG A 189 4.22 2.24 -0.79
N ALA A 190 2.95 1.88 -1.03
CA ALA A 190 2.23 2.21 -2.26
C ALA A 190 2.17 3.72 -2.48
N VAL A 191 1.79 4.49 -1.46
CA VAL A 191 1.64 5.95 -1.56
C VAL A 191 2.99 6.64 -1.70
N VAL A 192 3.98 6.30 -0.88
CA VAL A 192 5.32 6.89 -0.95
C VAL A 192 5.98 6.61 -2.31
N THR A 193 5.82 5.39 -2.83
CA THR A 193 6.33 5.02 -4.14
C THR A 193 5.62 5.80 -5.25
N GLY A 194 4.29 5.92 -5.20
CA GLY A 194 3.50 6.66 -6.18
C GLY A 194 3.89 8.13 -6.24
N VAL A 195 4.00 8.77 -5.08
CA VAL A 195 4.45 10.18 -4.97
C VAL A 195 5.86 10.35 -5.51
N ASN A 196 6.80 9.53 -5.08
CA ASN A 196 8.21 9.64 -5.51
C ASN A 196 8.34 9.44 -7.03
N LYS A 197 7.66 8.46 -7.62
CA LYS A 197 7.64 8.26 -9.08
C LYS A 197 7.07 9.46 -9.82
N CYS A 198 5.93 9.99 -9.37
CA CYS A 198 5.31 11.16 -9.96
C CYS A 198 6.29 12.35 -10.04
N PHE A 199 6.90 12.70 -8.91
CA PHE A 199 7.79 13.86 -8.88
C PHE A 199 9.15 13.60 -9.52
N SER A 200 9.64 12.36 -9.55
CA SER A 200 10.81 11.99 -10.34
C SER A 200 10.57 12.21 -11.83
N ASP A 201 9.45 11.71 -12.35
CA ASP A 201 9.12 11.87 -13.77
C ASP A 201 8.88 13.34 -14.14
N LEU A 202 8.17 14.09 -13.28
CA LEU A 202 7.98 15.52 -13.48
C LEU A 202 9.31 16.30 -13.52
N ASN A 203 10.29 15.92 -12.69
CA ASN A 203 11.62 16.53 -12.69
C ASN A 203 12.44 16.16 -13.94
N LEU A 204 12.36 14.91 -14.41
CA LEU A 204 13.02 14.48 -15.65
C LEU A 204 12.46 15.22 -16.86
N ILE A 205 11.14 15.35 -16.95
CA ILE A 205 10.49 16.11 -18.01
C ILE A 205 10.92 17.56 -17.99
N ARG A 206 10.98 18.16 -16.81
CA ARG A 206 11.49 19.53 -16.65
C ARG A 206 12.91 19.66 -17.17
N ALA A 207 13.78 18.71 -16.83
CA ALA A 207 15.15 18.70 -17.32
C ALA A 207 15.21 18.63 -18.86
N LYS A 208 14.43 17.73 -19.46
CA LYS A 208 14.31 17.60 -20.92
C LYS A 208 13.83 18.88 -21.58
N GLN A 209 12.76 19.50 -21.08
CA GLN A 209 12.18 20.73 -21.66
C GLN A 209 13.12 21.94 -21.57
N ASN A 210 14.00 21.96 -20.59
CA ASN A 210 15.02 23.02 -20.43
C ASN A 210 16.35 22.68 -21.10
N GLY A 211 16.42 21.60 -21.88
CA GLY A 211 17.64 21.24 -22.62
C GLY A 211 18.77 20.66 -21.75
N TYR A 212 18.48 20.31 -20.50
CA TYR A 212 19.46 19.64 -19.65
C TYR A 212 19.59 18.17 -20.07
N ASN A 213 20.83 17.75 -20.30
CA ASN A 213 21.14 16.37 -20.68
C ASN A 213 22.01 15.65 -19.65
N HIS A 214 22.08 16.17 -18.42
CA HIS A 214 22.78 15.55 -17.32
C HIS A 214 21.88 15.48 -16.09
N VAL A 215 21.99 14.37 -15.36
CA VAL A 215 21.29 14.16 -14.09
C VAL A 215 22.28 13.75 -13.01
N LEU A 216 22.11 14.31 -11.82
CA LEU A 216 22.84 13.90 -10.63
C LEU A 216 21.99 12.89 -9.85
N VAL A 217 22.53 11.70 -9.61
CA VAL A 217 21.90 10.72 -8.73
C VAL A 217 22.21 11.10 -7.29
N SER A 218 21.17 11.41 -6.52
CA SER A 218 21.30 11.77 -5.11
C SER A 218 21.86 10.62 -4.28
N SER A 219 22.60 10.94 -3.22
CA SER A 219 23.14 9.96 -2.28
C SER A 219 22.25 9.85 -1.04
N HIS A 220 22.05 8.63 -0.54
CA HIS A 220 21.42 8.38 0.76
C HIS A 220 22.02 7.14 1.42
N LEU A 221 22.04 7.14 2.75
CA LEU A 221 22.69 6.09 3.56
C LEU A 221 22.03 4.70 3.48
N GLY A 222 20.79 4.63 3.03
CA GLY A 222 20.03 3.37 2.91
C GLY A 222 19.97 2.83 1.48
N ALA A 223 20.92 3.20 0.60
CA ALA A 223 20.96 2.62 -0.74
C ALA A 223 21.29 1.13 -0.68
N ARG A 224 20.56 0.38 -1.50
CA ARG A 224 20.76 -1.07 -1.60
C ARG A 224 22.18 -1.37 -2.08
N HIS A 225 22.92 -2.12 -1.27
CA HIS A 225 24.22 -2.69 -1.62
C HIS A 225 24.05 -4.17 -1.95
N ILE A 226 24.77 -4.66 -2.94
CA ILE A 226 24.81 -6.07 -3.35
C ILE A 226 26.27 -6.45 -3.50
N ASP A 227 26.74 -7.40 -2.68
CA ASP A 227 28.16 -7.82 -2.65
C ASP A 227 28.63 -8.43 -3.97
N ASN A 228 27.75 -9.16 -4.69
CA ASN A 228 28.03 -9.76 -5.99
C ASN A 228 26.94 -9.35 -7.00
N PRO A 229 27.01 -8.14 -7.56
CA PRO A 229 26.00 -7.67 -8.51
C PRO A 229 26.09 -8.45 -9.83
N SER A 230 24.92 -8.87 -10.34
CA SER A 230 24.78 -9.40 -11.69
C SER A 230 24.24 -8.32 -12.64
N PRO A 231 24.31 -8.52 -13.99
CA PRO A 231 23.73 -7.56 -14.93
C PRO A 231 22.25 -7.28 -14.70
N GLU A 232 21.52 -8.23 -14.08
CA GLU A 232 20.09 -8.11 -13.78
C GLU A 232 19.82 -7.50 -12.41
N TYR A 233 20.80 -7.54 -11.49
CA TYR A 233 20.70 -7.06 -10.10
C TYR A 233 21.90 -6.19 -9.75
N LEU A 234 21.82 -4.92 -10.13
CA LEU A 234 22.85 -3.94 -9.81
C LEU A 234 22.69 -3.36 -8.41
N SER A 235 23.81 -3.07 -7.79
CA SER A 235 23.87 -2.35 -6.52
C SER A 235 23.47 -0.88 -6.73
N HIS A 236 22.60 -0.33 -5.88
CA HIS A 236 22.14 1.05 -6.04
C HIS A 236 23.16 2.09 -5.58
N ASP A 237 24.07 1.71 -4.67
CA ASP A 237 25.10 2.58 -4.13
C ASP A 237 26.14 3.00 -5.18
N ILE A 238 26.39 2.17 -6.19
CA ILE A 238 27.33 2.47 -7.27
C ILE A 238 26.91 3.67 -8.14
N TRP A 239 25.61 4.00 -8.13
CA TRP A 239 25.04 5.10 -8.91
C TRP A 239 25.04 6.42 -8.17
N GLN A 240 25.12 6.40 -6.84
CA GLN A 240 24.98 7.58 -5.99
C GLN A 240 26.12 8.58 -6.16
N GLY A 241 25.77 9.87 -6.03
CA GLY A 241 26.74 10.98 -6.08
C GLY A 241 27.40 11.19 -7.44
N LYS A 242 26.94 10.50 -8.48
CA LYS A 242 27.50 10.59 -9.83
C LYS A 242 26.58 11.36 -10.76
N VAL A 243 27.18 12.03 -11.75
CA VAL A 243 26.47 12.71 -12.83
C VAL A 243 26.45 11.81 -14.07
N TYR A 244 25.26 11.61 -14.60
CA TYR A 244 25.04 10.80 -15.82
C TYR A 244 24.53 11.67 -16.93
N LYS A 245 25.06 11.45 -18.14
CA LYS A 245 24.48 12.01 -19.36
C LYS A 245 23.25 11.20 -19.74
N VAL A 246 22.14 11.89 -19.97
CA VAL A 246 20.88 11.30 -20.39
C VAL A 246 20.71 11.50 -21.89
N ASP A 247 20.50 10.41 -22.61
CA ASP A 247 20.07 10.44 -23.99
C ASP A 247 18.52 10.39 -24.02
N TRP A 248 17.88 11.52 -24.25
CA TRP A 248 16.43 11.64 -24.21
C TRP A 248 15.72 10.93 -25.35
N ASP A 249 16.43 10.49 -26.39
CA ASP A 249 15.85 9.78 -27.53
C ASP A 249 15.81 8.26 -27.30
N THR A 250 16.74 7.73 -26.51
CA THR A 250 16.86 6.30 -26.21
C THR A 250 16.30 5.90 -24.86
N VAL A 251 16.04 6.86 -23.97
CA VAL A 251 15.53 6.58 -22.61
C VAL A 251 14.04 6.85 -22.56
N PRO A 252 13.19 5.82 -22.75
CA PRO A 252 11.85 5.87 -22.20
C PRO A 252 12.00 5.78 -20.69
N PHE A 253 11.93 6.89 -19.96
CA PHE A 253 11.88 6.95 -18.49
C PHE A 253 12.75 5.89 -17.82
N VAL A 254 13.92 6.28 -17.30
CA VAL A 254 14.85 5.38 -16.62
C VAL A 254 14.06 4.45 -15.68
N LYS A 255 13.94 3.20 -16.04
CA LYS A 255 13.59 2.16 -15.08
C LYS A 255 14.79 2.00 -14.17
N ILE A 256 14.76 2.70 -13.02
CA ILE A 256 15.66 2.41 -11.90
C ILE A 256 15.12 1.21 -11.14
#